data_acafb00e1a41775095805a2dd37e8208
#
_entry.id   acafb00e1a41775095805a2dd37e8208
#
_cell.length_a   1.000
_cell.length_b   1.000
_cell.length_c   1.000
_cell.angle_alpha   90.00
_cell.angle_beta   90.00
_cell.angle_gamma   90.00
#
_symmetry.space_group_name_H-M   'P 1'
#
loop_
_entity.id
_entity.type
_entity.pdbx_description
1 polymer ?
#
loop_
_entity_poly.entity_id
_entity_poly.type
_entity_poly.pdbx_seq_one_letter_code
_entity_poly.pdbx_strand_id
1 'polypeptide(L)'
;LVQGGPNAPVEPPVVTGQALIGISAADYTAAAVAEGAPFKIIAVAMQKNPFAIASLAANPVNTPADLVGKKIGMAVANTPVLQALCTLNGIDINGIEIVPTQYDPAPLVSGQVDCLLCWETDLPVAMTIQGVENTTMLMADHGYAVHSQTYIATADSIANRRADLVAMLRGEVMGWTDYQADPDAAAALTVGMFPDAGLDLPTQELQARRQV
;
A
#
# COMPACT_ATOMS: atom_id res chain seq x y z
N LEU A 1 -7.76 16.41 -7.42
CA LEU A 1 -6.89 15.40 -6.79
C LEU A 1 -5.51 15.99 -6.55
N VAL A 2 -4.89 15.65 -5.41
CA VAL A 2 -3.47 15.91 -5.15
C VAL A 2 -2.74 14.59 -5.37
N GLN A 3 -1.72 14.59 -6.21
CA GLN A 3 -0.96 13.38 -6.51
C GLN A 3 -0.17 12.93 -5.28
N GLY A 4 -0.31 11.67 -4.90
CA GLY A 4 0.50 10.99 -3.90
C GLY A 4 1.73 10.33 -4.51
N GLY A 5 2.48 9.63 -3.67
CA GLY A 5 3.65 8.86 -4.10
C GLY A 5 4.56 8.50 -2.92
N PRO A 6 5.59 7.67 -3.13
CA PRO A 6 6.48 7.22 -2.06
C PRO A 6 7.16 8.33 -1.27
N ASN A 7 7.33 9.51 -1.90
CA ASN A 7 7.97 10.68 -1.30
C ASN A 7 6.99 11.86 -1.10
N ALA A 8 5.68 11.62 -1.22
CA ALA A 8 4.63 12.63 -1.05
C ALA A 8 3.76 12.25 0.16
N PRO A 9 4.09 12.74 1.38
CA PRO A 9 3.31 12.44 2.57
C PRO A 9 1.89 13.01 2.46
N VAL A 10 0.91 12.24 2.92
CA VAL A 10 -0.52 12.55 2.81
C VAL A 10 -0.99 13.52 3.88
N GLU A 11 -0.41 13.43 5.07
CA GLU A 11 -0.85 14.15 6.27
C GLU A 11 -0.70 15.67 6.15
N PRO A 12 0.43 16.24 5.67
CA PRO A 12 0.63 17.69 5.62
C PRO A 12 -0.41 18.45 4.78
N PRO A 13 -0.77 18.03 3.54
CA PRO A 13 -1.83 18.69 2.78
C PRO A 13 -3.19 18.71 3.48
N VAL A 14 -3.50 17.66 4.26
CA VAL A 14 -4.78 17.60 5.00
C VAL A 14 -4.75 18.54 6.23
N VAL A 15 -3.65 18.54 6.99
CA VAL A 15 -3.51 19.46 8.15
C VAL A 15 -3.56 20.93 7.73
N THR A 16 -2.93 21.27 6.60
CA THR A 16 -2.90 22.65 6.10
C THR A 16 -4.17 23.08 5.37
N GLY A 17 -5.14 22.17 5.19
CA GLY A 17 -6.39 22.43 4.49
C GLY A 17 -6.26 22.52 2.95
N GLN A 18 -5.13 22.14 2.38
CA GLN A 18 -4.96 22.00 0.92
C GLN A 18 -5.77 20.83 0.36
N ALA A 19 -5.96 19.80 1.18
CA ALA A 19 -6.83 18.66 0.88
C ALA A 19 -7.86 18.51 2.02
N LEU A 20 -9.10 18.20 1.67
CA LEU A 20 -10.16 17.96 2.66
C LEU A 20 -10.06 16.57 3.28
N ILE A 21 -9.63 15.59 2.48
CA ILE A 21 -9.48 14.18 2.84
C ILE A 21 -8.11 13.71 2.34
N GLY A 22 -7.46 12.87 3.14
CA GLY A 22 -6.29 12.11 2.72
C GLY A 22 -6.58 10.61 2.74
N ILE A 23 -5.92 9.85 1.87
CA ILE A 23 -5.91 8.39 1.91
C ILE A 23 -4.55 7.96 2.43
N SER A 24 -4.52 7.42 3.65
CA SER A 24 -3.31 7.03 4.39
C SER A 24 -3.41 5.60 4.92
N ALA A 25 -2.56 5.22 5.86
CA ALA A 25 -2.70 3.99 6.63
C ALA A 25 -2.85 4.32 8.12
N ALA A 26 -3.43 3.39 8.88
CA ALA A 26 -3.79 3.66 10.27
C ALA A 26 -2.58 3.90 11.18
N ASP A 27 -1.45 3.26 10.92
CA ASP A 27 -0.19 3.41 11.65
C ASP A 27 0.46 4.79 11.39
N TYR A 28 0.52 5.26 10.14
CA TYR A 28 1.00 6.61 9.80
C TYR A 28 0.12 7.69 10.43
N THR A 29 -1.20 7.49 10.34
CA THR A 29 -2.17 8.40 11.00
C THR A 29 -1.99 8.40 12.51
N ALA A 30 -1.78 7.24 13.15
CA ALA A 30 -1.55 7.14 14.58
C ALA A 30 -0.26 7.85 15.01
N ALA A 31 0.82 7.70 14.24
CA ALA A 31 2.08 8.41 14.48
C ALA A 31 1.87 9.93 14.41
N ALA A 32 1.21 10.44 13.37
CA ALA A 32 0.92 11.87 13.25
C ALA A 32 0.03 12.41 14.39
N VAL A 33 -0.95 11.62 14.84
CA VAL A 33 -1.81 11.97 15.99
C VAL A 33 -1.00 11.99 17.29
N ALA A 34 -0.06 11.08 17.47
CA ALA A 34 0.83 11.08 18.63
C ALA A 34 1.72 12.35 18.68
N GLU A 35 2.05 12.92 17.53
CA GLU A 35 2.76 14.21 17.39
C GLU A 35 1.82 15.44 17.47
N GLY A 36 0.54 15.22 17.73
CA GLY A 36 -0.44 16.30 17.95
C GLY A 36 -1.28 16.69 16.73
N ALA A 37 -1.19 15.98 15.62
CA ALA A 37 -2.03 16.26 14.46
C ALA A 37 -3.52 15.95 14.75
N PRO A 38 -4.47 16.81 14.36
CA PRO A 38 -5.89 16.71 14.73
C PRO A 38 -6.66 15.75 13.82
N PHE A 39 -6.06 14.60 13.46
CA PHE A 39 -6.69 13.66 12.55
C PHE A 39 -7.71 12.75 13.23
N LYS A 40 -8.67 12.33 12.43
CA LYS A 40 -9.58 11.23 12.67
C LYS A 40 -9.64 10.35 11.42
N ILE A 41 -9.66 9.04 11.59
CA ILE A 41 -10.00 8.10 10.54
C ILE A 41 -11.51 8.09 10.42
N ILE A 42 -12.02 8.38 9.23
CA ILE A 42 -13.47 8.50 8.95
C ILE A 42 -14.02 7.35 8.11
N ALA A 43 -13.15 6.60 7.43
CA ALA A 43 -13.49 5.38 6.69
C ALA A 43 -12.24 4.53 6.43
N VAL A 44 -12.46 3.30 5.98
CA VAL A 44 -11.42 2.33 5.60
C VAL A 44 -11.88 1.62 4.33
N ALA A 45 -11.04 1.59 3.30
CA ALA A 45 -11.32 0.81 2.09
C ALA A 45 -10.77 -0.61 2.21
N MET A 46 -9.54 -0.79 2.67
CA MET A 46 -8.91 -2.11 2.79
C MET A 46 -8.87 -2.58 4.24
N GLN A 47 -9.72 -3.56 4.58
CA GLN A 47 -9.78 -4.15 5.92
C GLN A 47 -8.60 -5.08 6.20
N LYS A 48 -8.08 -5.76 5.18
CA LYS A 48 -6.84 -6.53 5.23
C LYS A 48 -5.72 -5.71 4.58
N ASN A 49 -4.59 -5.59 5.26
CA ASN A 49 -3.44 -4.82 4.75
C ASN A 49 -2.79 -5.57 3.58
N PRO A 50 -2.59 -4.95 2.42
CA PRO A 50 -1.99 -5.59 1.25
C PRO A 50 -0.47 -5.66 1.29
N PHE A 51 0.21 -5.17 2.33
CA PHE A 51 1.66 -5.31 2.44
C PHE A 51 2.08 -6.78 2.44
N ALA A 52 3.02 -7.07 1.58
CA ALA A 52 3.55 -8.41 1.35
C ALA A 52 5.06 -8.37 1.14
N ILE A 53 5.70 -9.50 1.34
CA ILE A 53 7.07 -9.76 0.93
C ILE A 53 7.00 -10.64 -0.32
N ALA A 54 7.43 -10.11 -1.47
CA ALA A 54 7.55 -10.87 -2.70
C ALA A 54 8.95 -11.45 -2.84
N SER A 55 9.05 -12.69 -3.30
CA SER A 55 10.31 -13.40 -3.58
C SER A 55 10.19 -14.25 -4.82
N LEU A 56 11.29 -14.65 -5.42
CA LEU A 56 11.28 -15.62 -6.51
C LEU A 56 10.81 -17.00 -6.00
N ALA A 57 10.01 -17.70 -6.80
CA ALA A 57 9.53 -19.05 -6.45
C ALA A 57 10.68 -20.05 -6.22
N ALA A 58 11.84 -19.84 -6.84
CA ALA A 58 13.04 -20.65 -6.65
C ALA A 58 13.76 -20.41 -5.30
N ASN A 59 13.52 -19.25 -4.64
CA ASN A 59 14.10 -18.91 -3.32
C ASN A 59 13.02 -18.22 -2.46
N PRO A 60 12.00 -18.95 -2.02
CA PRO A 60 10.82 -18.37 -1.42
C PRO A 60 11.08 -17.83 -0.01
N VAL A 61 10.39 -16.74 0.31
CA VAL A 61 10.21 -16.20 1.66
C VAL A 61 8.75 -16.41 2.02
N ASN A 62 8.46 -17.41 2.85
CA ASN A 62 7.09 -17.80 3.20
C ASN A 62 6.70 -17.39 4.62
N THR A 63 7.68 -17.13 5.48
CA THR A 63 7.50 -16.75 6.88
C THR A 63 8.41 -15.57 7.22
N PRO A 64 8.08 -14.77 8.24
CA PRO A 64 8.96 -13.70 8.71
C PRO A 64 10.35 -14.19 9.13
N ALA A 65 10.48 -15.42 9.64
CA ALA A 65 11.76 -16.01 10.01
C ALA A 65 12.71 -16.21 8.81
N ASP A 66 12.17 -16.40 7.61
CA ASP A 66 12.98 -16.58 6.39
C ASP A 66 13.67 -15.27 5.95
N LEU A 67 13.30 -14.13 6.54
CA LEU A 67 13.95 -12.84 6.27
C LEU A 67 15.34 -12.71 6.90
N VAL A 68 15.63 -13.51 7.95
CA VAL A 68 16.92 -13.43 8.64
C VAL A 68 18.07 -13.79 7.69
N GLY A 69 19.04 -12.90 7.58
CA GLY A 69 20.19 -13.05 6.68
C GLY A 69 19.90 -12.68 5.21
N LYS A 70 18.70 -12.23 4.89
CA LYS A 70 18.29 -11.85 3.53
C LYS A 70 18.49 -10.36 3.28
N LYS A 71 18.60 -10.02 1.98
CA LYS A 71 18.55 -8.65 1.47
C LYS A 71 17.10 -8.34 1.06
N ILE A 72 16.49 -7.39 1.73
CA ILE A 72 15.15 -6.91 1.38
C ILE A 72 15.22 -5.56 0.65
N GLY A 73 14.69 -5.50 -0.55
CA GLY A 73 14.52 -4.27 -1.29
C GLY A 73 13.23 -3.56 -0.86
N MET A 74 13.32 -2.29 -0.51
CA MET A 74 12.15 -1.49 -0.10
C MET A 74 12.42 0.01 -0.10
N ALA A 75 11.36 0.82 -0.14
CA ALA A 75 11.48 2.24 0.16
C ALA A 75 11.85 2.44 1.64
N VAL A 76 12.82 3.32 1.91
CA VAL A 76 13.31 3.59 3.28
C VAL A 76 12.19 4.04 4.22
N ALA A 77 11.20 4.78 3.70
CA ALA A 77 10.02 5.21 4.46
C ALA A 77 9.21 4.05 5.05
N ASN A 78 9.33 2.84 4.51
CA ASN A 78 8.63 1.64 5.01
C ASN A 78 9.43 0.90 6.11
N THR A 79 10.58 1.41 6.56
CA THR A 79 11.35 0.78 7.65
C THR A 79 10.50 0.54 8.91
N PRO A 80 9.62 1.45 9.36
CA PRO A 80 8.75 1.20 10.51
C PRO A 80 7.80 0.02 10.30
N VAL A 81 7.34 -0.21 9.08
CA VAL A 81 6.46 -1.34 8.71
C VAL A 81 7.20 -2.67 8.88
N LEU A 82 8.41 -2.77 8.32
CA LEU A 82 9.26 -3.96 8.50
C LEU A 82 9.63 -4.18 9.97
N GLN A 83 9.98 -3.11 10.70
CA GLN A 83 10.27 -3.17 12.14
C GLN A 83 9.08 -3.71 12.94
N ALA A 84 7.85 -3.30 12.60
CA ALA A 84 6.64 -3.80 13.25
C ALA A 84 6.46 -5.30 13.00
N LEU A 85 6.61 -5.76 11.76
CA LEU A 85 6.55 -7.19 11.42
C LEU A 85 7.59 -7.99 12.21
N CYS A 86 8.83 -7.52 12.24
CA CYS A 86 9.93 -8.17 12.97
C CYS A 86 9.63 -8.25 14.48
N THR A 87 9.18 -7.15 15.08
CA THR A 87 8.83 -7.09 16.50
C THR A 87 7.71 -8.06 16.86
N LEU A 88 6.64 -8.11 16.04
CA LEU A 88 5.50 -9.01 16.24
C LEU A 88 5.89 -10.49 16.15
N ASN A 89 6.96 -10.81 15.42
CA ASN A 89 7.42 -12.18 15.22
C ASN A 89 8.72 -12.53 15.98
N GLY A 90 9.19 -11.64 16.86
CA GLY A 90 10.39 -11.88 17.69
C GLY A 90 11.69 -11.91 16.89
N ILE A 91 11.76 -11.19 15.77
CA ILE A 91 12.92 -11.14 14.88
C ILE A 91 13.70 -9.86 15.12
N ASP A 92 15.03 -9.95 15.18
CA ASP A 92 15.90 -8.77 15.19
C ASP A 92 16.04 -8.23 13.77
N ILE A 93 15.57 -7.01 13.51
CA ILE A 93 15.69 -6.34 12.22
C ILE A 93 17.16 -6.16 11.79
N ASN A 94 18.09 -6.08 12.71
CA ASN A 94 19.52 -5.98 12.38
C ASN A 94 20.08 -7.24 11.69
N GLY A 95 19.34 -8.36 11.74
CA GLY A 95 19.65 -9.57 10.98
C GLY A 95 19.20 -9.52 9.54
N ILE A 96 18.60 -8.41 9.07
CA ILE A 96 18.07 -8.23 7.71
C ILE A 96 18.81 -7.05 7.04
N GLU A 97 19.34 -7.26 5.83
CA GLU A 97 19.96 -6.18 5.07
C GLU A 97 18.89 -5.40 4.28
N ILE A 98 18.65 -4.16 4.66
CA ILE A 98 17.69 -3.28 3.95
C ILE A 98 18.41 -2.59 2.80
N VAL A 99 17.95 -2.84 1.57
CA VAL A 99 18.47 -2.21 0.34
C VAL A 99 17.44 -1.22 -0.17
N PRO A 100 17.76 0.08 -0.26
CA PRO A 100 16.83 1.06 -0.81
C PRO A 100 16.50 0.77 -2.27
N THR A 101 15.23 0.52 -2.57
CA THR A 101 14.73 0.30 -3.93
C THR A 101 13.50 1.17 -4.20
N GLN A 102 13.17 1.33 -5.48
CA GLN A 102 11.91 1.90 -5.94
C GLN A 102 10.88 0.77 -6.15
N TYR A 103 9.67 1.13 -6.56
CA TYR A 103 8.62 0.16 -6.95
C TYR A 103 8.95 -0.44 -8.32
N ASP A 104 9.94 -1.35 -8.34
CA ASP A 104 10.45 -2.00 -9.54
C ASP A 104 10.88 -3.43 -9.16
N PRO A 105 10.43 -4.48 -9.88
CA PRO A 105 10.83 -5.86 -9.63
C PRO A 105 12.27 -6.17 -10.09
N ALA A 106 12.91 -5.32 -10.90
CA ALA A 106 14.23 -5.59 -11.48
C ALA A 106 15.33 -5.93 -10.46
N PRO A 107 15.44 -5.30 -9.28
CA PRO A 107 16.42 -5.69 -8.26
C PRO A 107 16.25 -7.14 -7.78
N LEU A 108 15.01 -7.63 -7.65
CA LEU A 108 14.74 -9.02 -7.28
C LEU A 108 15.05 -9.98 -8.44
N VAL A 109 14.59 -9.64 -9.64
CA VAL A 109 14.81 -10.49 -10.83
C VAL A 109 16.30 -10.62 -11.16
N SER A 110 17.10 -9.57 -10.95
CA SER A 110 18.55 -9.58 -11.18
C SER A 110 19.36 -10.18 -10.03
N GLY A 111 18.73 -10.55 -8.90
CA GLY A 111 19.40 -11.10 -7.73
C GLY A 111 20.19 -10.07 -6.91
N GLN A 112 19.91 -8.78 -7.05
CA GLN A 112 20.49 -7.73 -6.19
C GLN A 112 19.91 -7.79 -4.78
N VAL A 113 18.65 -8.22 -4.67
CA VAL A 113 17.96 -8.48 -3.40
C VAL A 113 17.32 -9.86 -3.43
N ASP A 114 17.05 -10.43 -2.26
CA ASP A 114 16.41 -11.75 -2.12
C ASP A 114 14.88 -11.66 -2.12
N CYS A 115 14.35 -10.51 -1.69
CA CYS A 115 12.91 -10.25 -1.64
C CYS A 115 12.62 -8.74 -1.69
N LEU A 116 11.35 -8.39 -1.94
CA LEU A 116 10.85 -7.01 -2.00
C LEU A 116 9.68 -6.82 -1.04
N LEU A 117 9.70 -5.73 -0.27
CA LEU A 117 8.49 -5.24 0.40
C LEU A 117 7.62 -4.51 -0.62
N CYS A 118 6.41 -4.97 -0.81
CA CYS A 118 5.49 -4.45 -1.82
C CYS A 118 4.03 -4.60 -1.35
N TRP A 119 3.10 -4.26 -2.22
CA TRP A 119 1.72 -4.70 -2.10
C TRP A 119 1.52 -5.98 -2.92
N GLU A 120 0.73 -6.90 -2.39
CA GLU A 120 0.40 -8.17 -3.05
C GLU A 120 -0.23 -7.97 -4.44
N THR A 121 -0.98 -6.89 -4.58
CA THR A 121 -1.69 -6.50 -5.81
C THR A 121 -0.83 -5.72 -6.81
N ASP A 122 0.44 -5.49 -6.54
CA ASP A 122 1.32 -4.61 -7.33
C ASP A 122 2.50 -5.39 -7.94
N LEU A 123 3.71 -5.34 -7.36
CA LEU A 123 4.91 -5.96 -7.96
C LEU A 123 4.75 -7.46 -8.29
N PRO A 124 4.09 -8.30 -7.45
CA PRO A 124 3.86 -9.70 -7.79
C PRO A 124 3.03 -9.89 -9.05
N VAL A 125 2.07 -8.99 -9.29
CA VAL A 125 1.25 -8.98 -10.52
C VAL A 125 2.12 -8.64 -11.74
N ALA A 126 2.90 -7.56 -11.65
CA ALA A 126 3.81 -7.15 -12.72
C ALA A 126 4.83 -8.27 -13.07
N MET A 127 5.39 -8.94 -12.05
CA MET A 127 6.28 -10.08 -12.24
C MET A 127 5.57 -11.26 -12.93
N THR A 128 4.34 -11.57 -12.54
CA THR A 128 3.54 -12.65 -13.15
C THR A 128 3.30 -12.38 -14.64
N ILE A 129 2.96 -11.14 -15.01
CA ILE A 129 2.78 -10.73 -16.42
C ILE A 129 4.08 -10.86 -17.22
N GLN A 130 5.21 -10.57 -16.59
CA GLN A 130 6.55 -10.73 -17.20
C GLN A 130 7.02 -12.20 -17.27
N GLY A 131 6.19 -13.16 -16.82
CA GLY A 131 6.52 -14.57 -16.78
C GLY A 131 7.52 -14.95 -15.69
N VAL A 132 7.70 -14.10 -14.67
CA VAL A 132 8.56 -14.35 -13.52
C VAL A 132 7.75 -15.06 -12.45
N GLU A 133 8.10 -16.33 -12.17
CA GLU A 133 7.49 -17.10 -11.09
C GLU A 133 7.89 -16.52 -9.74
N ASN A 134 6.88 -16.15 -8.95
CA ASN A 134 7.06 -15.51 -7.66
C ASN A 134 6.12 -16.08 -6.60
N THR A 135 6.46 -15.86 -5.35
CA THR A 135 5.63 -16.12 -4.18
C THR A 135 5.50 -14.87 -3.34
N THR A 136 4.40 -14.77 -2.61
CA THR A 136 4.14 -13.65 -1.69
C THR A 136 3.81 -14.16 -0.29
N MET A 137 4.43 -13.55 0.71
CA MET A 137 4.07 -13.69 2.12
C MET A 137 3.29 -12.45 2.53
N LEU A 138 1.99 -12.58 2.77
CA LEU A 138 1.16 -11.46 3.19
C LEU A 138 1.42 -11.15 4.68
N MET A 139 1.84 -9.93 4.98
CA MET A 139 2.25 -9.53 6.34
C MET A 139 1.09 -9.57 7.34
N ALA A 140 -0.15 -9.37 6.87
CA ALA A 140 -1.35 -9.45 7.68
C ALA A 140 -1.56 -10.85 8.28
N ASP A 141 -1.14 -11.91 7.58
CA ASP A 141 -1.23 -13.30 8.06
C ASP A 141 -0.17 -13.62 9.14
N HIS A 142 0.80 -12.71 9.34
CA HIS A 142 1.86 -12.80 10.32
C HIS A 142 1.78 -11.68 11.38
N GLY A 143 0.56 -11.22 11.68
CA GLY A 143 0.28 -10.31 12.78
C GLY A 143 0.28 -8.81 12.41
N TYR A 144 0.75 -8.42 11.22
CA TYR A 144 0.66 -7.03 10.79
C TYR A 144 -0.74 -6.71 10.23
N ALA A 145 -1.74 -6.75 11.12
CA ALA A 145 -3.16 -6.62 10.78
C ALA A 145 -3.66 -5.16 10.83
N VAL A 146 -2.81 -4.21 10.40
CA VAL A 146 -3.15 -2.79 10.35
C VAL A 146 -4.04 -2.51 9.13
N HIS A 147 -5.12 -1.76 9.31
CA HIS A 147 -5.95 -1.33 8.19
C HIS A 147 -5.18 -0.40 7.24
N SER A 148 -5.35 -0.61 5.95
CA SER A 148 -4.78 0.22 4.89
C SER A 148 -5.86 0.98 4.13
N GLN A 149 -5.46 1.97 3.33
CA GLN A 149 -6.38 2.85 2.62
C GLN A 149 -7.41 3.48 3.58
N THR A 150 -6.91 4.06 4.69
CA THR A 150 -7.75 4.78 5.64
C THR A 150 -8.00 6.21 5.15
N TYR A 151 -9.26 6.63 5.16
CA TYR A 151 -9.65 8.00 4.85
C TYR A 151 -9.51 8.84 6.11
N ILE A 152 -8.67 9.88 6.06
CA ILE A 152 -8.41 10.77 7.18
C ILE A 152 -8.92 12.18 6.90
N ALA A 153 -9.42 12.84 7.94
CA ALA A 153 -9.79 14.24 7.91
C ALA A 153 -9.43 14.88 9.26
N THR A 154 -9.34 16.21 9.29
CA THR A 154 -9.14 16.93 10.56
C THR A 154 -10.45 17.00 11.35
N ALA A 155 -10.35 17.16 12.68
CA ALA A 155 -11.51 17.38 13.54
C ALA A 155 -12.30 18.64 13.12
N ASP A 156 -11.61 19.69 12.66
CA ASP A 156 -12.23 20.90 12.13
C ASP A 156 -13.03 20.64 10.86
N SER A 157 -12.45 19.89 9.90
CA SER A 157 -13.16 19.50 8.67
C SER A 157 -14.41 18.68 8.98
N ILE A 158 -14.34 17.78 9.97
CA ILE A 158 -15.50 16.99 10.40
C ILE A 158 -16.61 17.89 10.96
N ALA A 159 -16.26 18.91 11.72
CA ALA A 159 -17.22 19.84 12.30
C ALA A 159 -17.85 20.77 11.25
N ASN A 160 -17.02 21.30 10.33
CA ASN A 160 -17.42 22.42 9.46
C ASN A 160 -17.72 22.01 8.01
N ARG A 161 -17.25 20.85 7.55
CA ARG A 161 -17.37 20.35 6.16
C ARG A 161 -17.99 18.95 6.09
N ARG A 162 -18.82 18.60 7.08
CA ARG A 162 -19.40 17.25 7.16
C ARG A 162 -20.17 16.84 5.91
N ALA A 163 -20.90 17.74 5.28
CA ALA A 163 -21.69 17.43 4.08
C ALA A 163 -20.80 17.00 2.91
N ASP A 164 -19.64 17.66 2.73
CA ASP A 164 -18.69 17.35 1.67
C ASP A 164 -17.99 16.02 1.94
N LEU A 165 -17.61 15.75 3.20
CA LEU A 165 -17.04 14.47 3.62
C LEU A 165 -18.00 13.31 3.35
N VAL A 166 -19.27 13.47 3.70
CA VAL A 166 -20.31 12.44 3.45
C VAL A 166 -20.52 12.24 1.94
N ALA A 167 -20.56 13.33 1.15
CA ALA A 167 -20.71 13.22 -0.29
C ALA A 167 -19.55 12.47 -0.93
N MET A 168 -18.31 12.78 -0.51
CA MET A 168 -17.11 12.08 -0.98
C MET A 168 -17.14 10.59 -0.63
N LEU A 169 -17.40 10.24 0.64
CA LEU A 169 -17.46 8.84 1.07
C LEU A 169 -18.58 8.05 0.39
N ARG A 170 -19.71 8.68 0.06
CA ARG A 170 -20.76 8.03 -0.74
C ARG A 170 -20.26 7.74 -2.16
N GLY A 171 -19.54 8.68 -2.78
CA GLY A 171 -18.90 8.47 -4.08
C GLY A 171 -17.92 7.29 -4.04
N GLU A 172 -17.09 7.21 -2.98
CA GLU A 172 -16.16 6.10 -2.76
C GLU A 172 -16.89 4.75 -2.66
N VAL A 173 -17.95 4.66 -1.85
CA VAL A 173 -18.75 3.43 -1.72
C VAL A 173 -19.36 3.02 -3.06
N MET A 174 -19.87 3.97 -3.83
CA MET A 174 -20.41 3.69 -5.17
C MET A 174 -19.29 3.20 -6.11
N GLY A 175 -18.16 3.89 -6.13
CA GLY A 175 -17.01 3.52 -6.95
C GLY A 175 -16.48 2.11 -6.64
N TRP A 176 -16.35 1.77 -5.36
CA TRP A 176 -15.96 0.42 -4.94
C TRP A 176 -17.01 -0.64 -5.27
N THR A 177 -18.30 -0.29 -5.23
CA THR A 177 -19.39 -1.18 -5.63
C THR A 177 -19.34 -1.49 -7.13
N ASP A 178 -19.16 -0.46 -7.95
CA ASP A 178 -19.01 -0.61 -9.40
C ASP A 178 -17.72 -1.38 -9.75
N TYR A 179 -16.62 -1.08 -9.06
CA TYR A 179 -15.36 -1.78 -9.19
C TYR A 179 -15.48 -3.29 -8.92
N GLN A 180 -16.16 -3.67 -7.83
CA GLN A 180 -16.37 -5.08 -7.50
C GLN A 180 -17.29 -5.79 -8.50
N ALA A 181 -18.23 -5.07 -9.10
CA ALA A 181 -19.13 -5.62 -10.10
C ALA A 181 -18.44 -5.88 -11.46
N ASP A 182 -17.51 -5.01 -11.85
CA ASP A 182 -16.75 -5.14 -13.10
C ASP A 182 -15.34 -4.54 -12.94
N PRO A 183 -14.38 -5.32 -12.41
CA PRO A 183 -13.01 -4.85 -12.20
C PRO A 183 -12.28 -4.51 -13.51
N ASP A 184 -12.61 -5.16 -14.63
CA ASP A 184 -11.99 -4.88 -15.92
C ASP A 184 -12.44 -3.52 -16.47
N ALA A 185 -13.73 -3.20 -16.37
CA ALA A 185 -14.24 -1.88 -16.74
C ALA A 185 -13.63 -0.79 -15.86
N ALA A 186 -13.44 -1.03 -14.56
CA ALA A 186 -12.79 -0.10 -13.66
C ALA A 186 -11.31 0.12 -14.01
N ALA A 187 -10.58 -0.94 -14.39
CA ALA A 187 -9.21 -0.84 -14.88
C ALA A 187 -9.12 -0.01 -16.16
N ALA A 188 -10.00 -0.27 -17.13
CA ALA A 188 -10.06 0.47 -18.39
C ALA A 188 -10.37 1.96 -18.15
N LEU A 189 -11.30 2.27 -17.23
CA LEU A 189 -11.62 3.64 -16.83
C LEU A 189 -10.39 4.33 -16.22
N THR A 190 -9.67 3.65 -15.33
CA THR A 190 -8.47 4.19 -14.67
C THR A 190 -7.38 4.53 -15.68
N VAL A 191 -7.07 3.62 -16.60
CA VAL A 191 -6.10 3.85 -17.69
C VAL A 191 -6.51 5.04 -18.55
N GLY A 192 -7.80 5.12 -18.91
CA GLY A 192 -8.35 6.23 -19.72
C GLY A 192 -8.32 7.58 -19.00
N MET A 193 -8.53 7.61 -17.70
CA MET A 193 -8.53 8.85 -16.90
C MET A 193 -7.12 9.38 -16.59
N PHE A 194 -6.11 8.51 -16.58
CA PHE A 194 -4.73 8.86 -16.23
C PHE A 194 -3.73 8.46 -17.33
N PRO A 195 -3.86 9.00 -18.56
CA PRO A 195 -3.03 8.58 -19.71
C PRO A 195 -1.53 8.84 -19.48
N ASP A 196 -1.20 9.87 -18.69
CA ASP A 196 0.20 10.26 -18.39
C ASP A 196 0.82 9.43 -17.27
N ALA A 197 0.07 8.53 -16.63
CA ALA A 197 0.58 7.70 -15.52
C ALA A 197 1.37 6.47 -16.01
N GLY A 198 1.42 6.22 -17.31
CA GLY A 198 2.14 5.08 -17.88
C GLY A 198 1.54 3.72 -17.50
N LEU A 199 0.24 3.68 -17.20
CA LEU A 199 -0.48 2.46 -16.83
C LEU A 199 -0.74 1.61 -18.07
N ASP A 200 -0.44 0.33 -17.97
CA ASP A 200 -0.75 -0.65 -19.02
C ASP A 200 -2.01 -1.45 -18.64
N LEU A 201 -2.94 -1.56 -19.58
CA LEU A 201 -4.26 -2.15 -19.32
C LEU A 201 -4.21 -3.60 -18.83
N PRO A 202 -3.43 -4.53 -19.43
CA PRO A 202 -3.36 -5.91 -18.92
C PRO A 202 -2.91 -6.01 -17.46
N THR A 203 -1.94 -5.20 -17.04
CA THR A 203 -1.49 -5.14 -15.65
C THR A 203 -2.60 -4.62 -14.75
N GLN A 204 -3.29 -3.53 -15.15
CA GLN A 204 -4.35 -2.95 -14.35
C GLN A 204 -5.57 -3.88 -14.22
N GLU A 205 -5.95 -4.62 -15.27
CA GLU A 205 -7.01 -5.63 -15.20
C GLU A 205 -6.66 -6.76 -14.23
N LEU A 206 -5.42 -7.29 -14.28
CA LEU A 206 -5.01 -8.34 -13.35
C LEU A 206 -4.93 -7.85 -11.91
N GLN A 207 -4.43 -6.62 -11.68
CA GLN A 207 -4.45 -5.97 -10.38
C GLN A 207 -5.87 -5.80 -9.85
N ALA A 208 -6.76 -5.31 -10.70
CA ALA A 208 -8.16 -5.08 -10.36
C ALA A 208 -8.86 -6.38 -9.92
N ARG A 209 -8.68 -7.47 -10.66
CA ARG A 209 -9.26 -8.78 -10.32
C ARG A 209 -8.70 -9.38 -9.02
N ARG A 210 -7.49 -9.00 -8.61
CA ARG A 210 -6.89 -9.47 -7.34
C ARG A 210 -7.32 -8.67 -6.11
N GLN A 211 -7.92 -7.51 -6.30
CA GLN A 211 -8.39 -6.66 -5.21
C GLN A 211 -9.83 -6.97 -4.77
N VAL A 212 -10.58 -7.74 -5.53
CA VAL A 212 -11.97 -8.17 -5.27
C VAL A 212 -12.05 -9.67 -4.94
#